data_7916f85b01fd126aa7c661b6a4f877a2
#
_entry.id   7916f85b01fd126aa7c661b6a4f877a2
#
_cell.length_a   1.000
_cell.length_b   1.000
_cell.length_c   1.000
_cell.angle_alpha   90.00
_cell.angle_beta   90.00
_cell.angle_gamma   90.00
#
_symmetry.space_group_name_H-M   'P 1'
#
loop_
_entity.id
_entity.type
_entity.pdbx_description
1 polymer ?
#
loop_
_entity_poly.entity_id
_entity_poly.type
_entity_poly.pdbx_seq_one_letter_code
_entity_poly.pdbx_strand_id
1 'polypeptide(L)'
;MTFDPFVDRQYSKNTLLKFGGYHMSLAPGKYVYKNRYKKELLGYKKYYNDLTKVIKYFNFLPFDEVLEFETKIAEAIINHYSDKERDIRIPLDEFLSRYQGFDWITYFKALNVKNYSDNLSLEYPKIYQEIFKVIGEKDTMWLKKYLAWRFVNSVAKYASPKLNSIHHSFYWKVLKRQDIFKYIPGYNLLNIDKTFLGVLATREYEKYFINEEIKADFLNVIEYIRNSFIKQLDDLTWLNVSKDKIKHRLEKITFNISNQKYVKSYSKINFDENNYLKNIMTLRRINLDERFSNIGKTLKKDNWFSSSGFRTYASNSFLTSEQYYSAAYLQYPLYNLKMSFYEKVCAIGFIIAHEFAHNFDPNGILYDENNNKNLILSKDEYREYKKLIKSLKKQIDNYRIKDKTPFRGKIQICEVMSDLIAFKVILKALKEDGYTSKEDIENIIDRFAKTFACTQSVDSLLKNSNSCHPLQEVRVNLVLSNIDDFYDIFDVQPQDKMYVASEDRCRIWPN
;
A
#
# COMPACT_ATOMS: atom_id res chain seq x y z
N MET A 1 -6.43 13.48 -12.00
CA MET A 1 -5.61 12.53 -12.76
C MET A 1 -4.17 12.91 -12.55
N THR A 2 -3.29 11.95 -12.48
CA THR A 2 -1.87 12.17 -12.25
C THR A 2 -1.03 11.42 -13.28
N PHE A 3 0.13 11.99 -13.60
CA PHE A 3 1.19 11.27 -14.27
C PHE A 3 2.26 10.91 -13.24
N ASP A 4 2.72 9.69 -13.29
CA ASP A 4 3.75 9.19 -12.39
C ASP A 4 4.73 8.30 -13.14
N PRO A 5 6.03 8.36 -12.85
CA PRO A 5 6.96 7.35 -13.30
C PRO A 5 6.58 6.00 -12.71
N PHE A 6 6.56 5.00 -13.54
CA PHE A 6 6.14 3.66 -13.17
C PHE A 6 7.03 2.61 -13.85
N VAL A 7 7.36 1.55 -13.15
CA VAL A 7 8.11 0.44 -13.73
C VAL A 7 7.24 -0.26 -14.77
N ASP A 8 7.76 -0.43 -15.97
CA ASP A 8 7.06 -1.17 -17.02
C ASP A 8 6.83 -2.61 -16.58
N ARG A 9 5.56 -3.02 -16.49
CA ARG A 9 5.21 -4.36 -16.05
C ARG A 9 5.59 -5.47 -17.04
N GLN A 10 5.75 -5.11 -18.32
CA GLN A 10 6.18 -6.06 -19.35
C GLN A 10 7.71 -6.15 -19.44
N TYR A 11 8.40 -5.05 -19.15
CA TYR A 11 9.86 -4.96 -19.16
C TYR A 11 10.34 -4.26 -17.90
N SER A 12 10.43 -5.00 -16.80
CA SER A 12 10.66 -4.48 -15.45
C SER A 12 11.94 -3.63 -15.27
N LYS A 13 12.85 -3.67 -16.25
CA LYS A 13 14.05 -2.82 -16.27
C LYS A 13 13.77 -1.38 -16.72
N ASN A 14 12.62 -1.12 -17.34
CA ASN A 14 12.30 0.18 -17.92
C ASN A 14 11.31 0.96 -17.04
N THR A 15 11.42 2.28 -17.05
CA THR A 15 10.47 3.18 -16.41
C THR A 15 9.65 3.92 -17.46
N LEU A 16 8.34 3.80 -17.38
CA LEU A 16 7.37 4.47 -18.23
C LEU A 16 6.70 5.64 -17.51
N LEU A 17 6.09 6.52 -18.29
CA LEU A 17 5.14 7.49 -17.79
C LEU A 17 3.77 6.79 -17.62
N LYS A 18 3.31 6.62 -16.40
CA LYS A 18 1.99 6.07 -16.11
C LYS A 18 0.98 7.21 -15.99
N PHE A 19 -0.09 7.12 -16.78
CA PHE A 19 -1.28 7.93 -16.61
C PHE A 19 -2.27 7.15 -15.75
N GLY A 20 -2.48 7.64 -14.54
CA GLY A 20 -3.27 6.94 -13.55
C GLY A 20 -3.72 7.80 -12.39
N GLY A 21 -4.44 7.17 -11.49
CA GLY A 21 -4.94 7.81 -10.28
C GLY A 21 -6.02 8.89 -10.54
N TYR A 22 -6.81 9.09 -9.55
CA TYR A 22 -7.77 10.21 -9.48
C TYR A 22 -7.78 10.73 -8.04
N HIS A 23 -7.69 12.04 -7.91
CA HIS A 23 -7.74 12.70 -6.61
C HIS A 23 -9.01 13.53 -6.53
N MET A 24 -9.95 13.10 -5.71
CA MET A 24 -11.19 13.80 -5.41
C MET A 24 -11.19 14.27 -3.96
N SER A 25 -12.04 15.24 -3.64
CA SER A 25 -12.19 15.71 -2.26
C SER A 25 -12.83 14.66 -1.35
N LEU A 26 -13.71 13.84 -1.92
CA LEU A 26 -14.35 12.69 -1.28
C LEU A 26 -14.08 11.43 -2.10
N ALA A 27 -14.25 10.25 -1.49
CA ALA A 27 -14.27 8.99 -2.23
C ALA A 27 -15.47 8.97 -3.22
N PRO A 28 -15.30 8.42 -4.45
CA PRO A 28 -16.33 8.46 -5.49
C PRO A 28 -17.73 8.03 -5.03
N GLY A 29 -17.83 6.93 -4.28
CA GLY A 29 -19.12 6.44 -3.78
C GLY A 29 -19.89 7.44 -2.90
N LYS A 30 -19.22 8.43 -2.30
CA LYS A 30 -19.89 9.46 -1.49
C LYS A 30 -20.64 10.49 -2.34
N TYR A 31 -20.22 10.69 -3.58
CA TYR A 31 -20.92 11.57 -4.53
C TYR A 31 -22.14 10.89 -5.13
N VAL A 32 -22.01 9.61 -5.48
CA VAL A 32 -23.06 8.84 -6.20
C VAL A 32 -24.18 8.40 -5.25
N TYR A 33 -23.82 7.87 -4.08
CA TYR A 33 -24.80 7.39 -3.09
C TYR A 33 -25.17 8.51 -2.08
N LYS A 34 -25.67 9.62 -2.56
CA LYS A 34 -25.93 10.87 -1.82
C LYS A 34 -26.74 10.67 -0.53
N ASN A 35 -27.81 9.89 -0.60
CA ASN A 35 -28.67 9.63 0.57
C ASN A 35 -27.92 8.95 1.72
N ARG A 36 -27.06 7.99 1.40
CA ARG A 36 -26.22 7.27 2.39
C ARG A 36 -25.18 8.18 3.03
N TYR A 37 -24.67 9.17 2.31
CA TYR A 37 -23.54 10.02 2.73
C TYR A 37 -23.94 11.50 2.90
N LYS A 38 -25.21 11.76 3.23
CA LYS A 38 -25.76 13.12 3.39
C LYS A 38 -24.95 13.98 4.38
N LYS A 39 -24.50 13.38 5.49
CA LYS A 39 -23.70 14.09 6.51
C LYS A 39 -22.34 14.52 5.97
N GLU A 40 -21.67 13.66 5.23
CA GLU A 40 -20.38 13.95 4.64
C GLU A 40 -20.48 15.01 3.53
N LEU A 41 -21.53 14.99 2.72
CA LEU A 41 -21.78 15.99 1.68
C LEU A 41 -22.10 17.37 2.27
N LEU A 42 -22.92 17.44 3.33
CA LEU A 42 -23.17 18.67 4.06
C LEU A 42 -21.89 19.21 4.70
N GLY A 43 -21.07 18.33 5.27
CA GLY A 43 -19.75 18.69 5.78
C GLY A 43 -18.82 19.23 4.70
N TYR A 44 -18.86 18.65 3.48
CA TYR A 44 -18.09 19.12 2.34
C TYR A 44 -18.54 20.50 1.88
N LYS A 45 -19.87 20.74 1.81
CA LYS A 45 -20.42 22.09 1.50
C LYS A 45 -19.96 23.13 2.51
N LYS A 46 -20.04 22.80 3.81
CA LYS A 46 -19.54 23.68 4.87
C LYS A 46 -18.05 23.97 4.73
N TYR A 47 -17.24 22.93 4.53
CA TYR A 47 -15.79 23.04 4.34
C TYR A 47 -15.43 23.94 3.15
N TYR A 48 -16.10 23.73 2.01
CA TYR A 48 -15.93 24.56 0.81
C TYR A 48 -16.20 26.03 1.11
N ASN A 49 -17.37 26.32 1.69
CA ASN A 49 -17.80 27.68 2.01
C ASN A 49 -16.89 28.36 3.04
N ASP A 50 -16.45 27.63 4.06
CA ASP A 50 -15.55 28.17 5.08
C ASP A 50 -14.18 28.54 4.47
N LEU A 51 -13.62 27.72 3.57
CA LEU A 51 -12.36 28.04 2.88
C LEU A 51 -12.49 29.21 1.91
N THR A 52 -13.50 29.19 1.07
CA THR A 52 -13.71 30.24 0.04
C THR A 52 -14.06 31.59 0.65
N LYS A 53 -14.71 31.60 1.82
CA LYS A 53 -14.96 32.82 2.60
C LYS A 53 -13.68 33.46 3.15
N VAL A 54 -12.69 32.63 3.51
CA VAL A 54 -11.40 33.13 4.04
C VAL A 54 -10.46 33.55 2.92
N ILE A 55 -10.44 32.82 1.81
CA ILE A 55 -9.54 33.07 0.69
C ILE A 55 -10.28 33.85 -0.39
N LYS A 56 -10.11 35.19 -0.39
CA LYS A 56 -10.77 36.08 -1.34
C LYS A 56 -9.99 36.34 -2.63
N TYR A 57 -8.80 35.79 -2.75
CA TYR A 57 -7.92 36.02 -3.91
C TYR A 57 -8.46 35.40 -5.20
N PHE A 58 -9.13 34.23 -5.08
CA PHE A 58 -9.66 33.50 -6.21
C PHE A 58 -11.19 33.76 -6.35
N ASN A 59 -11.64 33.89 -7.58
CA ASN A 59 -13.06 33.86 -7.91
C ASN A 59 -13.49 32.37 -8.06
N PHE A 60 -14.04 31.81 -6.98
CA PHE A 60 -14.45 30.40 -6.96
C PHE A 60 -15.81 30.18 -7.64
N LEU A 61 -16.03 28.96 -8.11
CA LEU A 61 -17.34 28.53 -8.60
C LEU A 61 -18.35 28.41 -7.45
N PRO A 62 -19.66 28.46 -7.71
CA PRO A 62 -20.65 28.01 -6.74
C PRO A 62 -20.41 26.55 -6.33
N PHE A 63 -20.62 26.24 -5.04
CA PHE A 63 -20.38 24.87 -4.54
C PHE A 63 -21.19 23.82 -5.32
N ASP A 64 -22.42 24.11 -5.66
CA ASP A 64 -23.30 23.14 -6.30
C ASP A 64 -22.80 22.77 -7.72
N GLU A 65 -22.19 23.72 -8.45
CA GLU A 65 -21.52 23.42 -9.73
C GLU A 65 -20.29 22.53 -9.56
N VAL A 66 -19.48 22.77 -8.51
CA VAL A 66 -18.34 21.90 -8.16
C VAL A 66 -18.82 20.52 -7.81
N LEU A 67 -19.89 20.40 -7.01
CA LEU A 67 -20.45 19.11 -6.60
C LEU A 67 -21.01 18.34 -7.79
N GLU A 68 -21.72 18.99 -8.71
CA GLU A 68 -22.24 18.38 -9.92
C GLU A 68 -21.10 17.83 -10.78
N PHE A 69 -20.09 18.63 -11.06
CA PHE A 69 -18.94 18.21 -11.86
C PHE A 69 -18.18 17.03 -11.22
N GLU A 70 -17.89 17.12 -9.92
CA GLU A 70 -17.24 16.02 -9.20
C GLU A 70 -18.13 14.77 -9.12
N THR A 71 -19.47 14.92 -9.13
CA THR A 71 -20.39 13.77 -9.18
C THR A 71 -20.29 13.05 -10.54
N LYS A 72 -20.29 13.78 -11.66
CA LYS A 72 -20.11 13.17 -13.00
C LYS A 72 -18.77 12.40 -13.10
N ILE A 73 -17.69 12.97 -12.56
CA ILE A 73 -16.39 12.28 -12.48
C ILE A 73 -16.49 11.01 -11.63
N ALA A 74 -17.18 11.08 -10.49
CA ALA A 74 -17.35 9.93 -9.60
C ALA A 74 -18.16 8.80 -10.25
N GLU A 75 -19.19 9.14 -11.02
CA GLU A 75 -19.99 8.19 -11.79
C GLU A 75 -19.14 7.48 -12.85
N ALA A 76 -18.32 8.22 -13.60
CA ALA A 76 -17.39 7.63 -14.57
C ALA A 76 -16.44 6.62 -13.89
N ILE A 77 -15.90 6.96 -12.72
CA ILE A 77 -15.03 6.07 -11.95
C ILE A 77 -15.75 4.80 -11.51
N ILE A 78 -16.94 4.93 -10.92
CA ILE A 78 -17.69 3.78 -10.38
C ILE A 78 -18.14 2.84 -11.50
N ASN A 79 -18.65 3.38 -12.61
CA ASN A 79 -19.18 2.61 -13.71
C ASN A 79 -18.10 1.77 -14.42
N HIS A 80 -16.85 2.27 -14.46
CA HIS A 80 -15.78 1.64 -15.22
C HIS A 80 -14.66 1.06 -14.35
N TYR A 81 -14.76 1.12 -13.02
CA TYR A 81 -13.72 0.62 -12.12
C TYR A 81 -13.50 -0.90 -12.25
N SER A 82 -14.53 -1.65 -12.61
CA SER A 82 -14.48 -3.11 -12.77
C SER A 82 -14.17 -3.57 -14.19
N ASP A 83 -13.94 -2.65 -15.13
CA ASP A 83 -13.63 -3.00 -16.51
C ASP A 83 -12.34 -3.84 -16.58
N LYS A 84 -12.31 -4.79 -17.52
CA LYS A 84 -11.18 -5.72 -17.66
C LYS A 84 -9.94 -5.08 -18.29
N GLU A 85 -10.12 -4.00 -19.05
CA GLU A 85 -9.03 -3.27 -19.69
C GLU A 85 -8.35 -2.37 -18.67
N ARG A 86 -7.24 -2.84 -18.14
CA ARG A 86 -6.44 -2.13 -17.13
C ARG A 86 -4.96 -2.25 -17.40
N ASP A 87 -4.20 -1.23 -16.98
CA ASP A 87 -2.74 -1.21 -17.06
C ASP A 87 -2.25 -1.54 -18.48
N ILE A 88 -2.89 -0.96 -19.49
CA ILE A 88 -2.49 -1.15 -20.88
C ILE A 88 -1.29 -0.26 -21.22
N ARG A 89 -0.43 -0.79 -22.09
CA ARG A 89 0.68 -0.03 -22.67
C ARG A 89 0.26 0.46 -24.05
N ILE A 90 0.37 1.76 -24.31
CA ILE A 90 0.06 2.35 -25.61
C ILE A 90 1.18 3.29 -26.08
N PRO A 91 1.39 3.43 -27.38
CA PRO A 91 2.25 4.45 -27.95
C PRO A 91 1.79 5.87 -27.57
N LEU A 92 2.74 6.81 -27.53
CA LEU A 92 2.44 8.20 -27.21
C LEU A 92 1.47 8.84 -28.22
N ASP A 93 1.67 8.57 -29.50
CA ASP A 93 0.80 9.07 -30.58
C ASP A 93 -0.64 8.55 -30.45
N GLU A 94 -0.82 7.29 -30.11
CA GLU A 94 -2.12 6.71 -29.79
C GLU A 94 -2.74 7.39 -28.56
N PHE A 95 -1.96 7.67 -27.51
CA PHE A 95 -2.45 8.42 -26.35
C PHE A 95 -2.94 9.81 -26.73
N LEU A 96 -2.14 10.54 -27.51
CA LEU A 96 -2.50 11.89 -27.97
C LEU A 96 -3.76 11.88 -28.82
N SER A 97 -3.93 10.87 -29.66
CA SER A 97 -5.13 10.68 -30.49
C SER A 97 -6.37 10.34 -29.68
N ARG A 98 -6.24 9.45 -28.67
CA ARG A 98 -7.38 9.05 -27.81
C ARG A 98 -7.89 10.17 -26.91
N TYR A 99 -7.01 11.06 -26.47
CA TYR A 99 -7.31 12.11 -25.47
C TYR A 99 -7.09 13.50 -26.06
N GLN A 100 -7.70 13.75 -27.20
CA GLN A 100 -7.68 15.05 -27.90
C GLN A 100 -8.35 16.16 -27.08
N GLY A 101 -8.07 17.43 -27.44
CA GLY A 101 -8.68 18.60 -26.79
C GLY A 101 -7.90 19.13 -25.57
N PHE A 102 -6.76 18.51 -25.24
CA PHE A 102 -5.83 19.01 -24.23
C PHE A 102 -4.41 19.05 -24.78
N ASP A 103 -3.69 20.15 -24.51
CA ASP A 103 -2.29 20.32 -24.96
C ASP A 103 -1.34 19.53 -24.02
N TRP A 104 -1.25 18.24 -24.27
CA TRP A 104 -0.41 17.33 -23.52
C TRP A 104 1.07 17.66 -23.61
N ILE A 105 1.53 18.14 -24.78
CA ILE A 105 2.94 18.44 -24.99
C ILE A 105 3.37 19.63 -24.13
N THR A 106 2.59 20.70 -24.11
CA THR A 106 2.84 21.83 -23.20
C THR A 106 2.76 21.41 -21.74
N TYR A 107 1.82 20.53 -21.40
CA TYR A 107 1.70 19.99 -20.04
C TYR A 107 2.93 19.17 -19.63
N PHE A 108 3.41 18.27 -20.48
CA PHE A 108 4.63 17.48 -20.19
C PHE A 108 5.87 18.37 -20.09
N LYS A 109 6.00 19.40 -20.92
CA LYS A 109 7.06 20.41 -20.78
C LYS A 109 6.99 21.14 -19.43
N ALA A 110 5.80 21.55 -18.99
CA ALA A 110 5.60 22.21 -17.70
C ALA A 110 5.95 21.28 -16.50
N LEU A 111 5.75 19.97 -16.65
CA LEU A 111 6.17 18.97 -15.67
C LEU A 111 7.67 18.64 -15.75
N ASN A 112 8.42 19.25 -16.69
CA ASN A 112 9.85 18.98 -16.93
C ASN A 112 10.14 17.51 -17.30
N VAL A 113 9.20 16.85 -17.97
CA VAL A 113 9.41 15.52 -18.54
C VAL A 113 10.32 15.64 -19.73
N LYS A 114 11.57 15.24 -19.63
CA LYS A 114 12.59 15.41 -20.69
C LYS A 114 12.60 14.27 -21.70
N ASN A 115 12.36 13.06 -21.24
CA ASN A 115 12.36 11.86 -22.08
C ASN A 115 10.95 11.28 -22.05
N TYR A 116 10.18 11.51 -23.10
CA TYR A 116 8.97 10.72 -23.30
C TYR A 116 9.43 9.32 -23.70
N SER A 117 8.98 8.31 -22.98
CA SER A 117 9.07 6.96 -23.54
C SER A 117 8.11 6.91 -24.74
N ASP A 118 8.45 6.17 -25.77
CA ASP A 118 7.58 5.97 -26.94
C ASP A 118 6.22 5.36 -26.55
N ASN A 119 6.10 4.90 -25.30
CA ASN A 119 4.90 4.27 -24.75
C ASN A 119 4.56 4.85 -23.37
N LEU A 120 3.27 4.88 -23.08
CA LEU A 120 2.71 5.19 -21.76
C LEU A 120 1.98 3.97 -21.18
N SER A 121 1.87 3.93 -19.85
CA SER A 121 0.98 2.99 -19.17
C SER A 121 -0.31 3.69 -18.80
N LEU A 122 -1.46 3.12 -19.18
CA LEU A 122 -2.79 3.61 -18.80
C LEU A 122 -3.41 2.66 -17.79
N GLU A 123 -3.75 3.16 -16.61
CA GLU A 123 -4.32 2.33 -15.55
C GLU A 123 -5.79 1.96 -15.81
N TYR A 124 -6.61 2.93 -16.21
CA TYR A 124 -8.05 2.78 -16.45
C TYR A 124 -8.49 3.55 -17.70
N PRO A 125 -8.24 3.05 -18.90
CA PRO A 125 -8.47 3.78 -20.15
C PRO A 125 -9.87 4.37 -20.30
N LYS A 126 -10.91 3.58 -20.03
CA LYS A 126 -12.30 4.01 -20.16
C LYS A 126 -12.70 5.07 -19.12
N ILE A 127 -12.23 4.94 -17.89
CA ILE A 127 -12.46 5.98 -16.86
C ILE A 127 -11.96 7.33 -17.37
N TYR A 128 -10.75 7.35 -17.94
CA TYR A 128 -10.19 8.61 -18.42
C TYR A 128 -10.92 9.16 -19.63
N GLN A 129 -11.37 8.32 -20.56
CA GLN A 129 -12.19 8.74 -21.69
C GLN A 129 -13.47 9.46 -21.21
N GLU A 130 -14.19 8.87 -20.26
CA GLU A 130 -15.40 9.48 -19.71
C GLU A 130 -15.09 10.77 -18.92
N ILE A 131 -14.02 10.80 -18.12
CA ILE A 131 -13.61 12.03 -17.44
C ILE A 131 -13.26 13.14 -18.43
N PHE A 132 -12.58 12.84 -19.54
CA PHE A 132 -12.27 13.86 -20.56
C PHE A 132 -13.50 14.38 -21.28
N LYS A 133 -14.53 13.56 -21.50
CA LYS A 133 -15.84 14.06 -21.98
C LYS A 133 -16.42 15.08 -21.01
N VAL A 134 -16.46 14.76 -19.71
CA VAL A 134 -16.96 15.64 -18.67
C VAL A 134 -16.15 16.96 -18.59
N ILE A 135 -14.82 16.89 -18.75
CA ILE A 135 -13.96 18.08 -18.80
C ILE A 135 -14.26 18.92 -20.05
N GLY A 136 -14.45 18.28 -21.19
CA GLY A 136 -14.74 18.94 -22.47
C GLY A 136 -16.09 19.68 -22.51
N GLU A 137 -17.01 19.40 -21.58
CA GLU A 137 -18.28 20.15 -21.42
C GLU A 137 -18.06 21.54 -20.81
N LYS A 138 -16.86 21.86 -20.31
CA LYS A 138 -16.57 23.09 -19.57
C LYS A 138 -15.59 23.99 -20.32
N ASP A 139 -15.87 25.29 -20.31
CA ASP A 139 -14.95 26.29 -20.87
C ASP A 139 -13.68 26.45 -20.01
N THR A 140 -12.68 27.06 -20.60
CA THR A 140 -11.37 27.30 -19.96
C THR A 140 -11.46 28.15 -18.68
N MET A 141 -12.38 29.12 -18.62
CA MET A 141 -12.51 30.00 -17.45
C MET A 141 -13.13 29.24 -16.28
N TRP A 142 -14.13 28.39 -16.56
CA TRP A 142 -14.72 27.51 -15.58
C TRP A 142 -13.67 26.54 -15.01
N LEU A 143 -12.88 25.89 -15.88
CA LEU A 143 -11.82 24.98 -15.48
C LEU A 143 -10.74 25.67 -14.63
N LYS A 144 -10.35 26.90 -14.95
CA LYS A 144 -9.41 27.70 -14.13
C LYS A 144 -9.95 27.91 -12.71
N LYS A 145 -11.23 28.25 -12.57
CA LYS A 145 -11.87 28.41 -11.25
C LYS A 145 -11.94 27.11 -10.47
N TYR A 146 -12.23 25.98 -11.15
CA TYR A 146 -12.20 24.66 -10.54
C TYR A 146 -10.78 24.27 -10.09
N LEU A 147 -9.77 24.51 -10.91
CA LEU A 147 -8.37 24.26 -10.56
C LEU A 147 -7.92 25.11 -9.37
N ALA A 148 -8.38 26.36 -9.27
CA ALA A 148 -8.13 27.21 -8.10
C ALA A 148 -8.68 26.57 -6.82
N TRP A 149 -9.91 26.03 -6.87
CA TRP A 149 -10.47 25.24 -5.77
C TRP A 149 -9.60 24.02 -5.43
N ARG A 150 -9.23 23.23 -6.43
CA ARG A 150 -8.40 22.04 -6.23
C ARG A 150 -7.04 22.37 -5.60
N PHE A 151 -6.42 23.47 -6.07
CA PHE A 151 -5.17 23.96 -5.49
C PHE A 151 -5.35 24.33 -4.02
N VAL A 152 -6.32 25.20 -3.71
CA VAL A 152 -6.60 25.62 -2.33
C VAL A 152 -6.87 24.42 -1.43
N ASN A 153 -7.72 23.48 -1.86
CA ASN A 153 -8.00 22.27 -1.10
C ASN A 153 -6.72 21.45 -0.80
N SER A 154 -5.79 21.40 -1.75
CA SER A 154 -4.53 20.62 -1.61
C SER A 154 -3.53 21.26 -0.64
N VAL A 155 -3.56 22.57 -0.46
CA VAL A 155 -2.58 23.33 0.33
C VAL A 155 -3.15 23.92 1.62
N ALA A 156 -4.47 23.93 1.82
CA ALA A 156 -5.13 24.56 2.97
C ALA A 156 -4.52 24.15 4.32
N LYS A 157 -4.18 22.88 4.49
CA LYS A 157 -3.57 22.36 5.72
C LYS A 157 -2.15 22.89 6.02
N TYR A 158 -1.51 23.53 5.05
CA TYR A 158 -0.14 24.05 5.18
C TYR A 158 -0.09 25.59 5.22
N ALA A 159 -1.19 26.27 4.85
CA ALA A 159 -1.16 27.69 4.53
C ALA A 159 -1.25 28.60 5.76
N SER A 160 -2.10 28.28 6.73
CA SER A 160 -2.20 29.02 7.98
C SER A 160 -2.91 28.20 9.07
N PRO A 161 -2.77 28.55 10.36
CA PRO A 161 -3.49 27.86 11.45
C PRO A 161 -5.01 27.84 11.25
N LYS A 162 -5.60 28.94 10.76
CA LYS A 162 -7.03 29.05 10.49
C LYS A 162 -7.48 28.09 9.37
N LEU A 163 -6.77 28.07 8.25
CA LEU A 163 -7.07 27.18 7.12
C LEU A 163 -6.83 25.71 7.47
N ASN A 164 -5.78 25.42 8.25
CA ASN A 164 -5.52 24.10 8.79
C ASN A 164 -6.67 23.63 9.70
N SER A 165 -7.17 24.50 10.59
CA SER A 165 -8.32 24.17 11.47
C SER A 165 -9.58 23.83 10.67
N ILE A 166 -9.89 24.60 9.63
CA ILE A 166 -11.02 24.33 8.73
C ILE A 166 -10.84 22.99 8.02
N HIS A 167 -9.64 22.74 7.43
CA HIS A 167 -9.31 21.48 6.79
C HIS A 167 -9.42 20.30 7.75
N HIS A 168 -8.87 20.44 8.96
CA HIS A 168 -8.91 19.42 10.00
C HIS A 168 -10.34 19.09 10.42
N SER A 169 -11.18 20.10 10.66
CA SER A 169 -12.57 19.91 11.06
C SER A 169 -13.35 19.06 10.06
N PHE A 170 -13.06 19.19 8.76
CA PHE A 170 -13.71 18.38 7.75
C PHE A 170 -13.09 16.97 7.64
N TYR A 171 -11.79 16.88 7.35
CA TYR A 171 -11.15 15.61 7.03
C TYR A 171 -11.05 14.66 8.22
N TRP A 172 -10.93 15.19 9.43
CA TRP A 172 -10.81 14.35 10.64
C TRP A 172 -12.13 14.16 11.37
N LYS A 173 -12.84 15.26 11.70
CA LYS A 173 -14.08 15.14 12.45
C LYS A 173 -15.23 14.58 11.62
N VAL A 174 -15.43 15.10 10.39
CA VAL A 174 -16.54 14.65 9.55
C VAL A 174 -16.25 13.34 8.84
N LEU A 175 -15.11 13.25 8.11
CA LEU A 175 -14.83 12.08 7.28
C LEU A 175 -14.30 10.89 8.08
N LYS A 176 -13.37 11.12 9.03
CA LYS A 176 -12.78 10.05 9.83
C LYS A 176 -13.55 9.79 11.13
N ARG A 177 -14.48 10.68 11.51
CA ARG A 177 -15.23 10.62 12.78
C ARG A 177 -14.32 10.51 14.00
N GLN A 178 -13.14 11.12 13.91
CA GLN A 178 -12.16 11.17 14.99
C GLN A 178 -12.22 12.55 15.63
N ASP A 179 -12.73 12.62 16.85
CA ASP A 179 -12.88 13.89 17.59
C ASP A 179 -11.59 14.29 18.33
N ILE A 180 -10.54 13.50 18.16
CA ILE A 180 -9.29 13.70 18.89
C ILE A 180 -8.37 14.62 18.06
N PHE A 181 -8.54 15.92 18.21
CA PHE A 181 -7.46 16.86 18.01
C PHE A 181 -6.80 17.16 19.35
N LYS A 182 -6.18 16.17 19.94
CA LYS A 182 -5.06 16.45 20.81
C LYS A 182 -3.88 16.74 19.88
N TYR A 183 -3.26 17.88 20.06
CA TYR A 183 -1.97 18.22 19.49
C TYR A 183 -1.03 17.04 19.75
N ILE A 184 -0.88 16.18 18.75
CA ILE A 184 0.08 15.09 18.82
C ILE A 184 1.41 15.72 18.47
N PRO A 185 2.37 15.81 19.39
CA PRO A 185 3.73 16.18 19.04
C PRO A 185 4.17 15.25 17.90
N GLY A 186 4.62 15.81 16.78
CA GLY A 186 4.96 15.02 15.60
C GLY A 186 3.88 14.89 14.54
N TYR A 187 2.65 15.43 14.71
CA TYR A 187 1.66 15.47 13.62
C TYR A 187 2.21 16.15 12.36
N ASN A 188 3.04 17.18 12.54
CA ASN A 188 3.74 17.82 11.44
C ASN A 188 4.76 16.89 10.78
N LEU A 189 5.45 16.01 11.54
CA LEU A 189 6.31 14.96 11.00
C LEU A 189 5.54 13.99 10.10
N LEU A 190 4.32 13.62 10.46
CA LEU A 190 3.46 12.77 9.62
C LEU A 190 3.04 13.45 8.30
N ASN A 191 2.98 14.79 8.29
CA ASN A 191 2.74 15.54 7.05
C ASN A 191 4.03 15.74 6.23
N ILE A 192 5.17 15.85 6.91
CA ILE A 192 6.52 15.90 6.34
C ILE A 192 6.84 14.59 5.60
N ASP A 193 6.36 13.46 6.11
CA ASP A 193 6.54 12.13 5.54
C ASP A 193 6.11 12.00 4.07
N LYS A 194 5.05 12.70 3.67
CA LYS A 194 4.57 12.74 2.28
C LYS A 194 5.31 13.76 1.41
N THR A 195 6.30 14.41 1.96
CA THR A 195 7.19 15.33 1.30
C THR A 195 8.61 14.74 1.32
N PHE A 196 9.50 15.30 0.57
CA PHE A 196 10.90 14.89 0.52
C PHE A 196 11.63 14.95 1.89
N LEU A 197 11.10 15.68 2.86
CA LEU A 197 11.64 15.76 4.21
C LEU A 197 11.48 14.44 4.98
N GLY A 198 10.59 13.56 4.58
CA GLY A 198 10.49 12.19 5.13
C GLY A 198 11.81 11.44 5.05
N VAL A 199 12.56 11.61 3.96
CA VAL A 199 13.89 11.03 3.77
C VAL A 199 14.91 11.60 4.77
N LEU A 200 14.92 12.91 4.95
CA LEU A 200 15.82 13.57 5.91
C LEU A 200 15.48 13.20 7.35
N ALA A 201 14.20 13.21 7.71
CA ALA A 201 13.73 12.78 9.02
C ALA A 201 14.06 11.29 9.27
N THR A 202 13.99 10.44 8.25
CA THR A 202 14.42 9.04 8.33
C THR A 202 15.90 8.95 8.66
N ARG A 203 16.78 9.70 7.97
CA ARG A 203 18.21 9.68 8.24
C ARG A 203 18.54 10.14 9.66
N GLU A 204 17.88 11.18 10.14
CA GLU A 204 18.07 11.61 11.53
C GLU A 204 17.60 10.54 12.51
N TYR A 205 16.45 9.89 12.26
CA TYR A 205 15.96 8.77 13.05
C TYR A 205 16.96 7.59 13.06
N GLU A 206 17.45 7.21 11.89
CA GLU A 206 18.41 6.10 11.73
C GLU A 206 19.70 6.30 12.52
N LYS A 207 20.21 7.51 12.62
CA LYS A 207 21.43 7.80 13.42
C LYS A 207 21.32 7.38 14.88
N TYR A 208 20.11 7.42 15.43
CA TYR A 208 19.85 7.10 16.84
C TYR A 208 19.48 5.64 17.07
N PHE A 209 18.89 4.98 16.06
CA PHE A 209 18.26 3.70 16.25
C PHE A 209 18.85 2.56 15.40
N ILE A 210 19.67 2.86 14.42
CA ILE A 210 20.23 1.87 13.49
C ILE A 210 21.74 2.02 13.43
N ASN A 211 22.43 0.90 13.58
CA ASN A 211 23.86 0.77 13.34
C ASN A 211 24.17 -0.47 12.50
N GLU A 212 25.41 -0.69 12.14
CA GLU A 212 25.81 -1.83 11.29
C GLU A 212 25.63 -3.19 12.00
N GLU A 213 25.76 -3.24 13.32
CA GLU A 213 25.52 -4.43 14.12
C GLU A 213 24.04 -4.85 14.05
N ILE A 214 23.11 -3.90 14.22
CA ILE A 214 21.67 -4.13 14.07
C ILE A 214 21.34 -4.64 12.67
N LYS A 215 21.93 -4.03 11.63
CA LYS A 215 21.67 -4.45 10.25
C LYS A 215 22.19 -5.87 9.97
N ALA A 216 23.40 -6.17 10.45
CA ALA A 216 24.00 -7.50 10.28
C ALA A 216 23.18 -8.57 10.99
N ASP A 217 22.80 -8.34 12.24
CA ASP A 217 21.97 -9.26 13.02
C ASP A 217 20.58 -9.45 12.40
N PHE A 218 19.97 -8.36 11.93
CA PHE A 218 18.67 -8.42 11.25
C PHE A 218 18.76 -9.18 9.92
N LEU A 219 19.85 -9.02 9.16
CA LEU A 219 20.09 -9.79 7.94
C LEU A 219 20.20 -11.30 8.22
N ASN A 220 20.78 -11.70 9.37
CA ASN A 220 20.81 -13.12 9.76
C ASN A 220 19.40 -13.69 9.92
N VAL A 221 18.48 -12.93 10.51
CA VAL A 221 17.06 -13.35 10.62
C VAL A 221 16.42 -13.44 9.22
N ILE A 222 16.68 -12.49 8.34
CA ILE A 222 16.15 -12.51 6.97
C ILE A 222 16.67 -13.74 6.21
N GLU A 223 17.97 -14.04 6.29
CA GLU A 223 18.55 -15.19 5.57
C GLU A 223 18.04 -16.50 6.13
N TYR A 224 17.85 -16.62 7.44
CA TYR A 224 17.21 -17.80 8.04
C TYR A 224 15.81 -18.03 7.46
N ILE A 225 14.98 -16.98 7.40
CA ILE A 225 13.63 -17.06 6.82
C ILE A 225 13.68 -17.39 5.32
N ARG A 226 14.56 -16.75 4.55
CA ARG A 226 14.76 -17.07 3.13
C ARG A 226 15.08 -18.54 2.91
N ASN A 227 16.06 -19.05 3.66
CA ASN A 227 16.50 -20.43 3.56
C ASN A 227 15.40 -21.42 3.96
N SER A 228 14.59 -21.07 4.97
CA SER A 228 13.43 -21.86 5.37
C SER A 228 12.39 -21.95 4.24
N PHE A 229 12.10 -20.84 3.55
CA PHE A 229 11.22 -20.85 2.37
C PHE A 229 11.78 -21.74 1.26
N ILE A 230 13.06 -21.58 0.91
CA ILE A 230 13.70 -22.34 -0.18
C ILE A 230 13.71 -23.85 0.15
N LYS A 231 14.07 -24.22 1.37
CA LYS A 231 14.09 -25.61 1.82
C LYS A 231 12.70 -26.25 1.73
N GLN A 232 11.67 -25.53 2.16
CA GLN A 232 10.30 -26.03 2.21
C GLN A 232 9.60 -26.07 0.84
N LEU A 233 10.19 -25.52 -0.23
CA LEU A 233 9.64 -25.66 -1.58
C LEU A 233 9.51 -27.12 -2.02
N ASP A 234 10.38 -28.01 -1.51
CA ASP A 234 10.36 -29.42 -1.85
C ASP A 234 9.15 -30.17 -1.27
N ASP A 235 8.54 -29.62 -0.23
CA ASP A 235 7.36 -30.19 0.43
C ASP A 235 6.05 -29.76 -0.26
N LEU A 236 6.09 -28.83 -1.21
CA LEU A 236 4.90 -28.32 -1.91
C LEU A 236 4.48 -29.30 -3.02
N THR A 237 3.55 -30.20 -2.72
CA THR A 237 3.09 -31.23 -3.68
C THR A 237 2.41 -30.67 -4.92
N TRP A 238 1.88 -29.45 -4.86
CA TRP A 238 1.23 -28.78 -5.98
C TRP A 238 2.21 -27.99 -6.87
N LEU A 239 3.45 -27.79 -6.42
CA LEU A 239 4.49 -27.03 -7.11
C LEU A 239 5.59 -28.00 -7.57
N ASN A 240 5.79 -28.11 -8.88
CA ASN A 240 6.78 -29.02 -9.45
C ASN A 240 7.58 -28.33 -10.57
N VAL A 241 6.94 -28.05 -11.72
CA VAL A 241 7.58 -27.52 -12.92
C VAL A 241 8.14 -26.12 -12.69
N SER A 242 7.47 -25.31 -11.89
CA SER A 242 7.84 -23.91 -11.64
C SER A 242 8.71 -23.73 -10.38
N LYS A 243 9.07 -24.80 -9.70
CA LYS A 243 9.83 -24.76 -8.44
C LYS A 243 11.15 -24.01 -8.57
N ASP A 244 11.96 -24.34 -9.57
CA ASP A 244 13.27 -23.70 -9.79
C ASP A 244 13.14 -22.21 -10.12
N LYS A 245 12.11 -21.82 -10.86
CA LYS A 245 11.84 -20.40 -11.13
C LYS A 245 11.51 -19.64 -9.87
N ILE A 246 10.68 -20.21 -9.01
CA ILE A 246 10.32 -19.61 -7.72
C ILE A 246 11.55 -19.55 -6.81
N LYS A 247 12.33 -20.61 -6.71
CA LYS A 247 13.58 -20.64 -5.96
C LYS A 247 14.52 -19.53 -6.41
N HIS A 248 14.78 -19.44 -7.71
CA HIS A 248 15.61 -18.39 -8.29
C HIS A 248 15.09 -16.98 -7.98
N ARG A 249 13.76 -16.78 -7.99
CA ARG A 249 13.15 -15.49 -7.62
C ARG A 249 13.40 -15.15 -6.15
N LEU A 250 13.26 -16.10 -5.21
CA LEU A 250 13.53 -15.89 -3.80
C LEU A 250 15.00 -15.57 -3.52
N GLU A 251 15.92 -16.24 -4.22
CA GLU A 251 17.37 -16.02 -4.13
C GLU A 251 17.79 -14.63 -4.63
N LYS A 252 17.10 -14.10 -5.64
CA LYS A 252 17.35 -12.76 -6.20
C LYS A 252 16.88 -11.59 -5.33
N ILE A 253 16.04 -11.84 -4.33
CA ILE A 253 15.50 -10.76 -3.49
C ILE A 253 16.65 -10.07 -2.76
N THR A 254 16.73 -8.78 -2.92
CA THR A 254 17.66 -7.90 -2.20
C THR A 254 16.91 -7.14 -1.11
N PHE A 255 17.64 -6.71 -0.07
CA PHE A 255 17.04 -6.10 1.11
C PHE A 255 17.48 -4.66 1.25
N ASN A 256 16.51 -3.80 1.47
CA ASN A 256 16.73 -2.41 1.86
C ASN A 256 16.30 -2.24 3.33
N ILE A 257 17.27 -2.31 4.22
CA ILE A 257 17.07 -2.16 5.66
C ILE A 257 17.27 -0.70 5.99
N SER A 258 16.22 0.08 5.91
CA SER A 258 16.17 1.50 6.25
C SER A 258 17.30 2.35 5.62
N ASN A 259 17.99 1.82 4.65
CA ASN A 259 19.15 2.45 4.03
C ASN A 259 18.72 3.32 2.86
N GLN A 260 18.47 4.57 3.11
CA GLN A 260 18.24 5.53 2.04
C GLN A 260 19.59 6.07 1.54
N LYS A 261 20.23 5.29 0.67
CA LYS A 261 21.53 5.68 0.06
C LYS A 261 21.45 6.97 -0.75
N TYR A 262 20.25 7.35 -1.19
CA TYR A 262 20.06 8.47 -2.08
C TYR A 262 19.51 9.69 -1.35
N VAL A 263 20.40 10.50 -0.82
CA VAL A 263 20.03 11.84 -0.37
C VAL A 263 20.75 12.85 -1.22
N LYS A 264 20.04 13.49 -2.14
CA LYS A 264 20.50 14.73 -2.73
C LYS A 264 20.85 15.72 -1.62
N SER A 265 21.91 16.46 -1.83
CA SER A 265 22.25 17.58 -0.96
C SER A 265 21.11 18.60 -0.99
N TYR A 266 20.34 18.64 0.10
CA TYR A 266 19.35 19.70 0.34
C TYR A 266 20.02 21.00 0.80
N SER A 267 21.34 21.02 0.95
CA SER A 267 22.13 22.21 1.34
C SER A 267 21.96 23.41 0.41
N LYS A 268 21.47 23.17 -0.82
CA LYS A 268 21.18 24.24 -1.79
C LYS A 268 19.74 24.78 -1.73
N ILE A 269 18.91 24.25 -0.82
CA ILE A 269 17.52 24.72 -0.68
C ILE A 269 17.49 25.80 0.40
N ASN A 270 17.18 27.01 -0.02
CA ASN A 270 16.90 28.10 0.93
C ASN A 270 15.46 27.98 1.40
N PHE A 271 15.28 27.46 2.61
CA PHE A 271 13.99 27.46 3.29
C PHE A 271 13.70 28.85 3.87
N ASP A 272 12.43 29.24 3.79
CA ASP A 272 11.93 30.46 4.38
C ASP A 272 11.31 30.12 5.75
N GLU A 273 11.93 30.58 6.82
CA GLU A 273 11.50 30.29 8.20
C GLU A 273 10.08 30.77 8.49
N ASN A 274 9.63 31.79 7.78
CA ASN A 274 8.33 32.44 7.97
C ASN A 274 7.27 31.97 6.96
N ASN A 275 7.62 31.13 5.98
CA ASN A 275 6.69 30.72 4.93
C ASN A 275 6.68 29.20 4.71
N TYR A 276 5.99 28.51 5.61
CA TYR A 276 5.85 27.06 5.56
C TYR A 276 5.25 26.54 4.24
N LEU A 277 4.24 27.23 3.71
CA LEU A 277 3.62 26.87 2.43
C LEU A 277 4.62 26.93 1.27
N LYS A 278 5.43 27.98 1.18
CA LYS A 278 6.48 28.12 0.17
C LYS A 278 7.48 26.97 0.25
N ASN A 279 7.89 26.60 1.46
CA ASN A 279 8.80 25.48 1.67
C ASN A 279 8.19 24.14 1.19
N ILE A 280 6.93 23.88 1.51
CA ILE A 280 6.20 22.69 1.05
C ILE A 280 6.09 22.67 -0.49
N MET A 281 5.80 23.79 -1.13
CA MET A 281 5.71 23.88 -2.58
C MET A 281 7.07 23.66 -3.26
N THR A 282 8.14 24.19 -2.69
CA THR A 282 9.52 23.96 -3.15
C THR A 282 9.89 22.48 -3.08
N LEU A 283 9.61 21.82 -1.95
CA LEU A 283 9.86 20.39 -1.77
C LEU A 283 9.05 19.53 -2.74
N ARG A 284 7.78 19.86 -2.94
CA ARG A 284 6.92 19.17 -3.93
C ARG A 284 7.48 19.30 -5.34
N ARG A 285 7.96 20.47 -5.71
CA ARG A 285 8.57 20.68 -7.03
C ARG A 285 9.83 19.83 -7.21
N ILE A 286 10.73 19.84 -6.25
CA ILE A 286 11.96 19.03 -6.27
C ILE A 286 11.61 17.54 -6.39
N ASN A 287 10.62 17.07 -5.64
CA ASN A 287 10.17 15.68 -5.71
C ASN A 287 9.63 15.34 -7.11
N LEU A 288 8.81 16.19 -7.69
CA LEU A 288 8.30 15.99 -9.05
C LEU A 288 9.43 15.94 -10.07
N ASP A 289 10.36 16.89 -10.04
CA ASP A 289 11.47 16.96 -10.99
C ASP A 289 12.36 15.71 -10.91
N GLU A 290 12.61 15.21 -9.70
CA GLU A 290 13.37 13.98 -9.50
C GLU A 290 12.62 12.75 -10.02
N ARG A 291 11.34 12.60 -9.68
CA ARG A 291 10.51 11.48 -10.15
C ARG A 291 10.48 11.44 -11.67
N PHE A 292 10.20 12.56 -12.33
CA PHE A 292 10.13 12.64 -13.78
C PHE A 292 11.49 12.47 -14.47
N SER A 293 12.58 12.81 -13.78
CA SER A 293 13.93 12.57 -14.31
C SER A 293 14.28 11.09 -14.51
N ASN A 294 13.52 10.18 -13.92
CA ASN A 294 13.72 8.73 -14.02
C ASN A 294 12.99 8.09 -15.20
N ILE A 295 12.10 8.82 -15.89
CA ILE A 295 11.39 8.28 -17.05
C ILE A 295 12.37 7.91 -18.15
N GLY A 296 12.18 6.75 -18.77
CA GLY A 296 13.05 6.20 -19.83
C GLY A 296 14.38 5.66 -19.30
N LYS A 297 14.59 5.63 -17.98
CA LYS A 297 15.81 5.07 -17.40
C LYS A 297 15.53 3.70 -16.77
N THR A 298 16.58 2.88 -16.74
CA THR A 298 16.55 1.66 -15.93
C THR A 298 16.38 2.02 -14.46
N LEU A 299 15.42 1.39 -13.79
CA LEU A 299 15.19 1.61 -12.38
C LEU A 299 16.44 1.17 -11.59
N LYS A 300 17.00 2.07 -10.81
CA LYS A 300 18.04 1.72 -9.85
C LYS A 300 17.38 1.10 -8.63
N LYS A 301 17.84 -0.07 -8.21
CA LYS A 301 17.30 -0.81 -7.05
C LYS A 301 17.24 0.02 -5.76
N ASP A 302 18.10 1.00 -5.58
CA ASP A 302 18.16 1.85 -4.37
C ASP A 302 17.20 3.07 -4.39
N ASN A 303 16.35 3.20 -5.40
CA ASN A 303 15.43 4.35 -5.57
C ASN A 303 14.09 4.13 -4.88
N TRP A 304 14.10 3.92 -3.58
CA TRP A 304 12.89 3.80 -2.80
C TRP A 304 12.34 5.18 -2.40
N PHE A 305 11.22 5.60 -3.00
CA PHE A 305 10.70 6.98 -2.89
C PHE A 305 9.57 7.18 -1.90
N SER A 306 9.06 6.16 -1.21
CA SER A 306 7.71 6.27 -0.68
C SER A 306 7.52 6.11 0.82
N SER A 307 8.50 5.65 1.59
CA SER A 307 8.27 5.42 3.01
C SER A 307 9.32 6.05 3.91
N SER A 308 8.84 6.60 5.02
CA SER A 308 9.71 7.11 6.08
C SER A 308 10.13 5.96 7.00
N GLY A 309 11.43 5.90 7.28
CA GLY A 309 12.00 4.88 8.15
C GLY A 309 11.55 4.96 9.62
N PHE A 310 10.94 6.08 10.02
CA PHE A 310 10.37 6.26 11.36
C PHE A 310 8.91 5.79 11.51
N ARG A 311 8.34 5.16 10.48
CA ARG A 311 7.05 4.45 10.54
C ARG A 311 7.28 2.97 10.41
N THR A 312 6.48 2.17 11.09
CA THR A 312 6.44 0.72 10.86
C THR A 312 5.92 0.44 9.45
N TYR A 313 6.82 0.00 8.59
CA TYR A 313 6.53 -0.30 7.21
C TYR A 313 7.48 -1.38 6.68
N ALA A 314 6.94 -2.43 6.10
CA ALA A 314 7.65 -3.40 5.29
C ALA A 314 6.92 -3.56 3.97
N SER A 315 7.61 -4.00 2.94
CA SER A 315 6.99 -4.31 1.66
C SER A 315 7.86 -5.20 0.79
N ASN A 316 7.23 -6.02 -0.03
CA ASN A 316 7.85 -6.79 -1.10
C ASN A 316 7.51 -6.17 -2.46
N SER A 317 8.52 -5.91 -3.28
CA SER A 317 8.37 -5.39 -4.65
C SER A 317 8.60 -6.48 -5.68
N PHE A 318 7.55 -6.93 -6.34
CA PHE A 318 7.65 -7.91 -7.43
C PHE A 318 8.39 -7.37 -8.66
N LEU A 319 8.40 -6.06 -8.86
CA LEU A 319 8.98 -5.41 -10.04
C LEU A 319 10.49 -5.23 -9.94
N THR A 320 11.02 -5.13 -8.70
CA THR A 320 12.45 -4.86 -8.47
C THR A 320 13.15 -5.99 -7.74
N SER A 321 12.43 -7.03 -7.28
CA SER A 321 12.94 -8.06 -6.36
C SER A 321 13.62 -7.46 -5.15
N GLU A 322 12.94 -6.51 -4.50
CA GLU A 322 13.42 -5.86 -3.28
C GLU A 322 12.42 -6.01 -2.16
N GLN A 323 12.92 -6.27 -0.97
CA GLN A 323 12.15 -6.11 0.26
C GLN A 323 12.69 -4.91 1.04
N TYR A 324 11.79 -4.09 1.54
CA TYR A 324 12.09 -2.93 2.34
C TYR A 324 11.61 -3.13 3.78
N TYR A 325 12.47 -2.77 4.73
CA TYR A 325 12.16 -2.80 6.16
C TYR A 325 12.56 -1.48 6.78
N SER A 326 11.60 -0.77 7.39
CA SER A 326 11.85 0.52 8.03
C SER A 326 12.59 0.38 9.37
N ALA A 327 13.36 1.39 9.75
CA ALA A 327 14.04 1.45 11.06
C ALA A 327 13.07 1.31 12.24
N ALA A 328 11.82 1.76 12.09
CA ALA A 328 10.81 1.64 13.13
C ALA A 328 10.40 0.19 13.43
N TYR A 329 10.55 -0.73 12.47
CA TYR A 329 10.35 -2.16 12.73
C TYR A 329 11.49 -2.79 13.55
N LEU A 330 12.69 -2.22 13.48
CA LEU A 330 13.86 -2.70 14.21
C LEU A 330 13.89 -2.14 15.65
N GLN A 331 12.75 -2.08 16.30
CA GLN A 331 12.55 -1.56 17.64
C GLN A 331 11.67 -2.53 18.47
N TYR A 332 11.89 -2.48 19.78
CA TYR A 332 11.02 -3.19 20.72
C TYR A 332 9.54 -2.80 20.51
N PRO A 333 8.56 -3.71 20.57
CA PRO A 333 8.67 -5.12 21.00
C PRO A 333 9.02 -6.14 19.91
N LEU A 334 9.17 -5.72 18.64
CA LEU A 334 9.34 -6.65 17.52
C LEU A 334 10.80 -7.09 17.35
N TYR A 335 11.74 -6.19 17.65
CA TYR A 335 13.15 -6.45 17.50
C TYR A 335 14.00 -5.72 18.55
N ASN A 336 15.04 -6.39 19.04
CA ASN A 336 16.09 -5.81 19.86
C ASN A 336 17.33 -6.73 19.79
N LEU A 337 18.55 -6.19 19.80
CA LEU A 337 19.78 -6.97 19.80
C LEU A 337 19.87 -7.97 20.97
N LYS A 338 19.29 -7.61 22.14
CA LYS A 338 19.31 -8.45 23.35
C LYS A 338 18.34 -9.64 23.30
N MET A 339 17.40 -9.67 22.33
CA MET A 339 16.53 -10.81 22.12
C MET A 339 17.35 -12.00 21.60
N SER A 340 17.02 -13.22 22.05
CA SER A 340 17.55 -14.43 21.46
C SER A 340 17.16 -14.53 19.99
N PHE A 341 17.88 -15.35 19.23
CA PHE A 341 17.56 -15.58 17.82
C PHE A 341 16.12 -16.11 17.65
N TYR A 342 15.74 -17.09 18.49
CA TYR A 342 14.37 -17.61 18.55
C TYR A 342 13.32 -16.50 18.77
N GLU A 343 13.55 -15.63 19.74
CA GLU A 343 12.61 -14.52 19.99
C GLU A 343 12.47 -13.57 18.82
N LYS A 344 13.58 -13.28 18.10
CA LYS A 344 13.55 -12.46 16.88
C LYS A 344 12.76 -13.14 15.77
N VAL A 345 12.97 -14.45 15.58
CA VAL A 345 12.21 -15.25 14.58
C VAL A 345 10.73 -15.28 14.92
N CYS A 346 10.37 -15.44 16.21
CA CYS A 346 8.97 -15.45 16.68
C CYS A 346 8.32 -14.05 16.76
N ALA A 347 9.01 -12.97 16.43
CA ALA A 347 8.45 -11.62 16.44
C ALA A 347 8.61 -10.97 15.06
N ILE A 348 9.72 -10.29 14.79
CA ILE A 348 9.96 -9.64 13.51
C ILE A 348 10.04 -10.66 12.35
N GLY A 349 10.42 -11.90 12.63
CA GLY A 349 10.46 -12.98 11.64
C GLY A 349 9.12 -13.21 10.95
N PHE A 350 7.98 -13.06 11.65
CA PHE A 350 6.67 -13.17 11.03
C PHE A 350 6.42 -12.08 9.98
N ILE A 351 6.91 -10.86 10.21
CA ILE A 351 6.80 -9.77 9.23
C ILE A 351 7.71 -10.08 8.02
N ILE A 352 8.92 -10.54 8.26
CA ILE A 352 9.86 -10.93 7.19
C ILE A 352 9.26 -12.05 6.36
N ALA A 353 8.76 -13.11 6.99
CA ALA A 353 8.14 -14.24 6.32
C ALA A 353 6.88 -13.84 5.53
N HIS A 354 6.08 -12.89 6.04
CA HIS A 354 4.93 -12.32 5.33
C HIS A 354 5.36 -11.65 4.02
N GLU A 355 6.42 -10.86 4.02
CA GLU A 355 6.94 -10.23 2.80
C GLU A 355 7.48 -11.27 1.80
N PHE A 356 8.12 -12.34 2.26
CA PHE A 356 8.49 -13.45 1.39
C PHE A 356 7.27 -14.19 0.84
N ALA A 357 6.25 -14.41 1.67
CA ALA A 357 5.03 -15.13 1.30
C ALA A 357 4.21 -14.42 0.20
N HIS A 358 4.33 -13.09 0.07
CA HIS A 358 3.75 -12.37 -1.05
C HIS A 358 4.20 -12.88 -2.42
N ASN A 359 5.34 -13.57 -2.53
CA ASN A 359 5.76 -14.21 -3.78
C ASN A 359 4.84 -15.36 -4.21
N PHE A 360 4.02 -15.86 -3.32
CA PHE A 360 3.08 -16.97 -3.54
C PHE A 360 1.63 -16.53 -3.57
N ASP A 361 1.32 -15.29 -3.22
CA ASP A 361 -0.04 -14.78 -3.20
C ASP A 361 -0.61 -14.60 -4.63
N PRO A 362 -1.93 -14.39 -4.81
CA PRO A 362 -2.55 -14.18 -6.12
C PRO A 362 -1.99 -13.05 -6.97
N ASN A 363 -1.29 -12.08 -6.37
CA ASN A 363 -0.61 -11.01 -7.09
C ASN A 363 0.84 -11.41 -7.43
N GLY A 364 1.55 -12.02 -6.49
CA GLY A 364 2.96 -12.39 -6.64
C GLY A 364 3.20 -13.44 -7.71
N ILE A 365 2.30 -14.44 -7.83
CA ILE A 365 2.42 -15.49 -8.87
C ILE A 365 2.24 -14.96 -10.30
N LEU A 366 1.74 -13.71 -10.47
CA LEU A 366 1.59 -13.08 -11.79
C LEU A 366 2.89 -12.47 -12.33
N TYR A 367 4.00 -12.60 -11.61
CA TYR A 367 5.31 -12.12 -12.03
C TYR A 367 6.28 -13.29 -12.14
N ASP A 368 7.03 -13.33 -13.25
CA ASP A 368 8.05 -14.37 -13.50
C ASP A 368 9.35 -14.11 -12.72
N GLU A 369 10.32 -14.99 -12.87
CA GLU A 369 11.64 -14.93 -12.24
C GLU A 369 12.50 -13.75 -12.71
N ASN A 370 12.07 -13.06 -13.77
CA ASN A 370 12.68 -11.85 -14.31
C ASN A 370 11.91 -10.57 -13.93
N ASN A 371 10.90 -10.68 -13.06
CA ASN A 371 10.05 -9.59 -12.57
C ASN A 371 9.10 -9.02 -13.64
N ASN A 372 8.94 -9.65 -14.78
CA ASN A 372 7.95 -9.25 -15.77
C ASN A 372 6.57 -9.79 -15.38
N LYS A 373 5.52 -9.06 -15.75
CA LYS A 373 4.14 -9.50 -15.51
C LYS A 373 3.80 -10.69 -16.42
N ASN A 374 4.15 -11.86 -15.94
CA ASN A 374 3.92 -13.15 -16.58
C ASN A 374 3.70 -14.21 -15.51
N LEU A 375 2.68 -15.03 -15.67
CA LEU A 375 2.36 -16.08 -14.69
C LEU A 375 3.55 -17.03 -14.51
N ILE A 376 4.11 -17.10 -13.29
CA ILE A 376 5.26 -17.96 -13.00
C ILE A 376 4.91 -19.44 -12.97
N LEU A 377 3.67 -19.78 -12.64
CA LEU A 377 3.18 -21.16 -12.55
C LEU A 377 2.82 -21.72 -13.92
N SER A 378 3.02 -23.02 -14.11
CA SER A 378 2.45 -23.74 -15.23
C SER A 378 0.91 -23.74 -15.16
N LYS A 379 0.23 -24.08 -16.27
CA LYS A 379 -1.24 -24.10 -16.32
C LYS A 379 -1.85 -25.07 -15.30
N ASP A 380 -1.22 -26.20 -15.10
CA ASP A 380 -1.72 -27.24 -14.19
C ASP A 380 -1.48 -26.85 -12.73
N GLU A 381 -0.28 -26.38 -12.39
CA GLU A 381 0.01 -25.83 -11.06
C GLU A 381 -0.93 -24.66 -10.71
N TYR A 382 -1.21 -23.78 -11.66
CA TYR A 382 -2.15 -22.68 -11.43
C TYR A 382 -3.59 -23.17 -11.19
N ARG A 383 -3.98 -24.28 -11.81
CA ARG A 383 -5.29 -24.92 -11.56
C ARG A 383 -5.37 -25.47 -10.14
N GLU A 384 -4.34 -26.19 -9.70
CA GLU A 384 -4.26 -26.70 -8.32
C GLU A 384 -4.17 -25.58 -7.29
N TYR A 385 -3.32 -24.59 -7.52
CA TYR A 385 -3.21 -23.40 -6.68
C TYR A 385 -4.59 -22.75 -6.45
N LYS A 386 -5.40 -22.57 -7.52
CA LYS A 386 -6.75 -22.00 -7.39
C LYS A 386 -7.69 -22.85 -6.54
N LYS A 387 -7.55 -24.16 -6.55
CA LYS A 387 -8.32 -25.05 -5.68
C LYS A 387 -7.92 -24.87 -4.23
N LEU A 388 -6.62 -24.85 -3.95
CA LEU A 388 -6.08 -24.74 -2.59
C LEU A 388 -6.47 -23.44 -1.89
N ILE A 389 -6.52 -22.31 -2.61
CA ILE A 389 -6.90 -21.01 -2.02
C ILE A 389 -8.41 -20.80 -1.92
N LYS A 390 -9.24 -21.69 -2.50
CA LYS A 390 -10.69 -21.55 -2.53
C LYS A 390 -11.31 -21.62 -1.14
N SER A 391 -10.84 -22.53 -0.30
CA SER A 391 -11.32 -22.68 1.08
C SER A 391 -11.01 -21.42 1.89
N LEU A 392 -9.79 -20.90 1.82
CA LEU A 392 -9.39 -19.68 2.54
C LEU A 392 -10.21 -18.46 2.10
N LYS A 393 -10.49 -18.32 0.79
CA LYS A 393 -11.41 -17.28 0.29
C LYS A 393 -12.79 -17.38 0.92
N LYS A 394 -13.37 -18.59 0.98
CA LYS A 394 -14.67 -18.85 1.61
C LYS A 394 -14.66 -18.52 3.10
N GLN A 395 -13.57 -18.88 3.80
CA GLN A 395 -13.40 -18.54 5.21
C GLN A 395 -13.40 -17.01 5.43
N ILE A 396 -12.67 -16.24 4.61
CA ILE A 396 -12.65 -14.77 4.66
C ILE A 396 -14.05 -14.19 4.39
N ASP A 397 -14.75 -14.66 3.35
CA ASP A 397 -16.09 -14.17 3.00
C ASP A 397 -17.10 -14.44 4.11
N ASN A 398 -16.91 -15.52 4.86
CA ASN A 398 -17.79 -15.92 5.96
C ASN A 398 -17.42 -15.33 7.31
N TYR A 399 -16.23 -14.74 7.46
CA TYR A 399 -15.78 -14.20 8.74
C TYR A 399 -16.64 -12.99 9.16
N ARG A 400 -17.03 -12.95 10.42
CA ARG A 400 -17.86 -11.88 11.01
C ARG A 400 -17.24 -11.35 12.28
N ILE A 401 -17.23 -10.02 12.43
CA ILE A 401 -16.93 -9.34 13.68
C ILE A 401 -18.22 -8.73 14.20
N LYS A 402 -18.62 -9.12 15.40
CA LYS A 402 -19.86 -8.62 16.04
C LYS A 402 -21.08 -8.73 15.11
N ASP A 403 -21.16 -9.78 14.33
CA ASP A 403 -22.25 -10.15 13.40
C ASP A 403 -22.59 -9.11 12.32
N LYS A 404 -21.76 -8.09 12.11
CA LYS A 404 -22.17 -6.92 11.30
C LYS A 404 -21.43 -6.69 9.99
N THR A 405 -20.26 -7.28 9.74
CA THR A 405 -19.49 -6.84 8.56
C THR A 405 -18.94 -8.02 7.76
N PRO A 406 -19.38 -8.22 6.52
CA PRO A 406 -18.78 -9.19 5.63
C PRO A 406 -17.42 -8.66 5.13
N PHE A 407 -16.40 -9.47 5.27
CA PHE A 407 -15.12 -9.29 4.57
C PHE A 407 -15.25 -9.79 3.13
N ARG A 408 -14.28 -9.45 2.30
CA ARG A 408 -14.27 -9.84 0.89
C ARG A 408 -13.01 -10.64 0.59
N GLY A 409 -13.12 -11.95 0.47
CA GLY A 409 -12.01 -12.84 0.17
C GLY A 409 -11.26 -12.44 -1.09
N LYS A 410 -11.96 -11.92 -2.12
CA LYS A 410 -11.31 -11.40 -3.34
C LYS A 410 -10.35 -10.23 -3.07
N ILE A 411 -10.58 -9.43 -2.03
CA ILE A 411 -9.76 -8.25 -1.72
C ILE A 411 -8.64 -8.61 -0.74
N GLN A 412 -8.93 -9.49 0.22
CA GLN A 412 -8.06 -9.70 1.39
C GLN A 412 -7.24 -10.99 1.33
N ILE A 413 -7.48 -11.82 0.32
CA ILE A 413 -6.83 -13.13 0.20
C ILE A 413 -5.30 -13.04 0.17
N CYS A 414 -4.72 -12.00 -0.46
CA CYS A 414 -3.27 -11.85 -0.55
C CYS A 414 -2.65 -11.74 0.85
N GLU A 415 -3.20 -10.89 1.69
CA GLU A 415 -2.69 -10.63 3.03
C GLU A 415 -2.88 -11.83 3.97
N VAL A 416 -4.10 -12.39 4.02
CA VAL A 416 -4.39 -13.55 4.90
C VAL A 416 -3.58 -14.77 4.50
N MET A 417 -3.41 -14.97 3.18
CA MET A 417 -2.61 -16.07 2.68
C MET A 417 -1.11 -15.89 2.99
N SER A 418 -0.60 -14.66 2.87
CA SER A 418 0.79 -14.36 3.23
C SER A 418 1.04 -14.57 4.71
N ASP A 419 0.10 -14.18 5.58
CA ASP A 419 0.18 -14.48 7.01
C ASP A 419 0.17 -15.98 7.30
N LEU A 420 -0.71 -16.74 6.62
CA LEU A 420 -0.80 -18.19 6.79
C LEU A 420 0.48 -18.92 6.36
N ILE A 421 1.02 -18.56 5.20
CA ILE A 421 2.27 -19.15 4.72
C ILE A 421 3.41 -18.77 5.66
N ALA A 422 3.50 -17.50 6.07
CA ALA A 422 4.53 -17.03 6.99
C ALA A 422 4.53 -17.82 8.31
N PHE A 423 3.34 -18.02 8.89
CA PHE A 423 3.21 -18.78 10.12
C PHE A 423 3.68 -20.23 9.94
N LYS A 424 3.20 -20.92 8.89
CA LYS A 424 3.57 -22.31 8.61
C LYS A 424 5.06 -22.48 8.36
N VAL A 425 5.67 -21.57 7.60
CA VAL A 425 7.13 -21.61 7.33
C VAL A 425 7.93 -21.49 8.62
N ILE A 426 7.58 -20.51 9.47
CA ILE A 426 8.28 -20.29 10.74
C ILE A 426 8.05 -21.47 11.70
N LEU A 427 6.81 -21.93 11.86
CA LEU A 427 6.50 -23.03 12.75
C LEU A 427 7.30 -24.28 12.36
N LYS A 428 7.32 -24.62 11.08
CA LYS A 428 8.07 -25.79 10.60
C LYS A 428 9.57 -25.62 10.78
N ALA A 429 10.13 -24.44 10.45
CA ALA A 429 11.55 -24.17 10.62
C ALA A 429 11.98 -24.28 12.09
N LEU A 430 11.20 -23.72 13.02
CA LEU A 430 11.48 -23.81 14.45
C LEU A 430 11.32 -25.23 14.99
N LYS A 431 10.36 -26.02 14.50
CA LYS A 431 10.27 -27.45 14.83
C LYS A 431 11.50 -28.23 14.36
N GLU A 432 12.02 -27.95 13.19
CA GLU A 432 13.25 -28.53 12.67
C GLU A 432 14.49 -28.16 13.52
N ASP A 433 14.47 -26.96 14.13
CA ASP A 433 15.49 -26.50 15.09
C ASP A 433 15.30 -27.05 16.51
N GLY A 434 14.30 -27.92 16.74
CA GLY A 434 14.09 -28.61 18.02
C GLY A 434 13.03 -28.00 18.94
N TYR A 435 12.34 -26.90 18.55
CA TYR A 435 11.24 -26.30 19.31
C TYR A 435 9.93 -27.07 19.05
N THR A 436 9.76 -28.22 19.72
CA THR A 436 8.68 -29.17 19.44
C THR A 436 7.75 -29.43 20.63
N SER A 437 8.10 -28.96 21.82
CA SER A 437 7.25 -29.14 22.99
C SER A 437 5.94 -28.37 22.87
N LYS A 438 4.93 -28.79 23.62
CA LYS A 438 3.65 -28.07 23.70
C LYS A 438 3.85 -26.59 24.08
N GLU A 439 4.74 -26.34 25.04
CA GLU A 439 5.07 -24.99 25.51
C GLU A 439 5.76 -24.16 24.40
N ASP A 440 6.67 -24.75 23.62
CA ASP A 440 7.31 -24.06 22.49
C ASP A 440 6.27 -23.59 21.47
N ILE A 441 5.37 -24.50 21.07
CA ILE A 441 4.36 -24.19 20.05
C ILE A 441 3.35 -23.16 20.56
N GLU A 442 2.93 -23.27 21.83
CA GLU A 442 2.07 -22.28 22.48
C GLU A 442 2.74 -20.90 22.49
N ASN A 443 4.03 -20.84 22.82
CA ASN A 443 4.81 -19.60 22.79
C ASN A 443 4.94 -19.00 21.38
N ILE A 444 5.11 -19.83 20.35
CA ILE A 444 5.15 -19.38 18.94
C ILE A 444 3.80 -18.76 18.56
N ILE A 445 2.69 -19.41 18.90
CA ILE A 445 1.33 -18.92 18.63
C ILE A 445 1.06 -17.60 19.37
N ASP A 446 1.42 -17.53 20.65
CA ASP A 446 1.23 -16.32 21.47
C ASP A 446 2.03 -15.13 20.90
N ARG A 447 3.29 -15.35 20.52
CA ARG A 447 4.11 -14.29 19.92
C ARG A 447 3.60 -13.85 18.56
N PHE A 448 3.10 -14.76 17.73
CA PHE A 448 2.41 -14.41 16.50
C PHE A 448 1.20 -13.51 16.76
N ALA A 449 0.34 -13.89 17.69
CA ALA A 449 -0.82 -13.08 18.06
C ALA A 449 -0.42 -11.69 18.60
N LYS A 450 0.63 -11.62 19.42
CA LYS A 450 1.19 -10.36 19.93
C LYS A 450 1.78 -9.46 18.85
N THR A 451 2.35 -10.01 17.79
CA THR A 451 2.88 -9.24 16.63
C THR A 451 1.76 -8.40 15.98
N PHE A 452 0.53 -8.91 15.98
CA PHE A 452 -0.64 -8.20 15.45
C PHE A 452 -1.50 -7.50 16.51
N ALA A 453 -1.07 -7.51 17.78
CA ALA A 453 -1.86 -6.87 18.85
C ALA A 453 -1.98 -5.36 18.61
N CYS A 454 -3.21 -4.87 18.60
CA CYS A 454 -3.50 -3.46 18.46
C CYS A 454 -4.79 -3.05 19.15
N THR A 455 -4.89 -1.76 19.48
CA THR A 455 -6.14 -1.17 19.99
C THR A 455 -6.81 -0.40 18.86
N GLN A 456 -8.02 -0.81 18.47
CA GLN A 456 -8.81 -0.14 17.43
C GLN A 456 -10.23 0.14 17.93
N SER A 457 -10.77 1.31 17.56
CA SER A 457 -12.18 1.60 17.80
C SER A 457 -13.07 0.79 16.85
N VAL A 458 -14.28 0.44 17.28
CA VAL A 458 -15.28 -0.28 16.46
C VAL A 458 -15.53 0.44 15.13
N ASP A 459 -15.61 1.77 15.14
CA ASP A 459 -15.78 2.57 13.92
C ASP A 459 -14.59 2.45 12.96
N SER A 460 -13.38 2.33 13.47
CA SER A 460 -12.18 2.08 12.64
C SER A 460 -12.22 0.67 12.06
N LEU A 461 -12.66 -0.31 12.83
CA LEU A 461 -12.84 -1.69 12.38
C LEU A 461 -13.80 -1.76 11.19
N LEU A 462 -14.97 -1.14 11.30
CA LEU A 462 -16.00 -1.16 10.26
C LEU A 462 -15.56 -0.45 8.96
N LYS A 463 -14.75 0.61 9.07
CA LYS A 463 -14.23 1.33 7.90
C LYS A 463 -13.16 0.56 7.13
N ASN A 464 -12.35 -0.23 7.83
CA ASN A 464 -11.22 -0.94 7.25
C ASN A 464 -11.60 -2.34 6.70
N SER A 465 -12.84 -2.79 6.88
CA SER A 465 -13.32 -4.08 6.38
C SER A 465 -13.19 -4.27 4.85
N ASN A 466 -13.08 -3.17 4.09
CA ASN A 466 -12.84 -3.18 2.64
C ASN A 466 -11.37 -2.87 2.26
N SER A 467 -10.47 -2.77 3.22
CA SER A 467 -9.03 -2.65 2.96
C SER A 467 -8.47 -3.98 2.44
N CYS A 468 -7.43 -3.94 1.61
CA CYS A 468 -6.67 -5.14 1.27
C CYS A 468 -6.02 -5.75 2.52
N HIS A 469 -5.55 -4.92 3.45
CA HIS A 469 -5.09 -5.37 4.77
C HIS A 469 -6.31 -5.60 5.67
N PRO A 470 -6.58 -6.84 6.05
CA PRO A 470 -7.68 -7.15 6.97
C PRO A 470 -7.35 -6.68 8.38
N LEU A 471 -8.37 -6.72 9.24
CA LEU A 471 -8.19 -6.40 10.64
C LEU A 471 -7.29 -7.43 11.32
N GLN A 472 -6.54 -7.00 12.33
CA GLN A 472 -5.59 -7.86 13.04
C GLN A 472 -6.25 -9.12 13.62
N GLU A 473 -7.47 -8.99 14.18
CA GLU A 473 -8.25 -10.16 14.62
C GLU A 473 -8.44 -11.20 13.50
N VAL A 474 -8.73 -10.75 12.27
CA VAL A 474 -8.88 -11.63 11.09
C VAL A 474 -7.55 -12.26 10.72
N ARG A 475 -6.46 -11.49 10.74
CA ARG A 475 -5.11 -11.97 10.42
C ARG A 475 -4.65 -13.06 11.37
N VAL A 476 -4.95 -12.95 12.65
CA VAL A 476 -4.61 -13.96 13.66
C VAL A 476 -5.56 -15.15 13.61
N ASN A 477 -6.86 -14.92 13.72
CA ASN A 477 -7.83 -16.00 13.91
C ASN A 477 -7.96 -16.89 12.68
N LEU A 478 -8.00 -16.31 11.44
CA LEU A 478 -8.06 -17.13 10.22
C LEU A 478 -6.78 -17.91 9.98
N VAL A 479 -5.63 -17.38 10.34
CA VAL A 479 -4.37 -18.11 10.24
C VAL A 479 -4.40 -19.31 11.18
N LEU A 480 -4.63 -19.11 12.48
CA LEU A 480 -4.63 -20.16 13.49
C LEU A 480 -5.69 -21.23 13.23
N SER A 481 -6.86 -20.85 12.70
CA SER A 481 -7.90 -21.80 12.28
C SER A 481 -7.47 -22.78 11.18
N ASN A 482 -6.35 -22.52 10.51
CA ASN A 482 -5.79 -23.38 9.45
C ASN A 482 -4.49 -24.11 9.87
N ILE A 483 -4.16 -24.09 11.17
CA ILE A 483 -2.96 -24.72 11.75
C ILE A 483 -3.37 -25.93 12.58
N ASP A 484 -2.90 -27.11 12.25
CA ASP A 484 -3.29 -28.34 12.95
C ASP A 484 -2.80 -28.31 14.41
N ASP A 485 -1.57 -27.88 14.67
CA ASP A 485 -1.03 -27.74 16.03
C ASP A 485 -1.90 -26.83 16.94
N PHE A 486 -2.57 -25.84 16.38
CA PHE A 486 -3.48 -25.00 17.17
C PHE A 486 -4.63 -25.79 17.78
N TYR A 487 -5.15 -26.79 17.05
CA TYR A 487 -6.21 -27.65 17.53
C TYR A 487 -5.72 -28.58 18.64
N ASP A 488 -4.53 -29.14 18.48
CA ASP A 488 -3.94 -30.07 19.47
C ASP A 488 -3.53 -29.34 20.77
N ILE A 489 -3.01 -28.11 20.62
CA ILE A 489 -2.54 -27.32 21.77
C ILE A 489 -3.70 -26.81 22.62
N PHE A 490 -4.76 -26.27 21.97
CA PHE A 490 -5.87 -25.59 22.64
C PHE A 490 -7.15 -26.42 22.71
N ASP A 491 -7.11 -27.70 22.34
CA ASP A 491 -8.25 -28.63 22.35
C ASP A 491 -9.50 -28.05 21.64
N VAL A 492 -9.29 -27.49 20.42
CA VAL A 492 -10.32 -26.79 19.68
C VAL A 492 -11.39 -27.75 19.17
N GLN A 493 -12.63 -27.56 19.58
CA GLN A 493 -13.76 -28.43 19.30
C GLN A 493 -14.68 -27.86 18.19
N PRO A 494 -15.54 -28.69 17.53
CA PRO A 494 -16.41 -28.26 16.44
C PRO A 494 -17.36 -27.09 16.76
N GLN A 495 -17.70 -26.86 18.01
CA GLN A 495 -18.54 -25.76 18.48
C GLN A 495 -17.79 -24.44 18.68
N ASP A 496 -16.47 -24.45 18.63
CA ASP A 496 -15.65 -23.27 18.86
C ASP A 496 -15.65 -22.35 17.62
N LYS A 497 -15.63 -21.04 17.85
CA LYS A 497 -15.70 -20.02 16.77
C LYS A 497 -14.56 -20.10 15.76
N MET A 498 -13.41 -20.59 16.19
CA MET A 498 -12.23 -20.73 15.36
C MET A 498 -12.11 -22.11 14.71
N TYR A 499 -13.08 -23.00 14.92
CA TYR A 499 -13.04 -24.32 14.32
C TYR A 499 -13.25 -24.25 12.80
N VAL A 500 -12.36 -24.93 12.08
CA VAL A 500 -12.47 -25.21 10.65
C VAL A 500 -12.21 -26.70 10.48
N ALA A 501 -13.12 -27.43 9.83
CA ALA A 501 -12.97 -28.86 9.58
C ALA A 501 -11.65 -29.14 8.82
N SER A 502 -11.00 -30.25 9.11
CA SER A 502 -9.66 -30.55 8.58
C SER A 502 -9.60 -30.50 7.04
N GLU A 503 -10.64 -30.98 6.37
CA GLU A 503 -10.80 -30.97 4.91
C GLU A 503 -11.00 -29.56 4.32
N ASP A 504 -11.49 -28.61 5.13
CA ASP A 504 -11.70 -27.22 4.72
C ASP A 504 -10.49 -26.33 5.05
N ARG A 505 -9.48 -26.82 5.80
CA ARG A 505 -8.27 -26.05 6.10
C ARG A 505 -7.44 -25.83 4.83
N CYS A 506 -6.89 -24.62 4.70
CA CYS A 506 -6.08 -24.25 3.53
C CYS A 506 -4.71 -24.95 3.58
N ARG A 507 -4.43 -25.78 2.60
CA ARG A 507 -3.20 -26.58 2.46
C ARG A 507 -2.24 -26.01 1.42
N ILE A 508 -2.25 -24.71 1.21
CA ILE A 508 -1.35 -24.04 0.24
C ILE A 508 0.14 -24.19 0.63
N TRP A 509 0.41 -24.34 1.91
CA TRP A 509 1.70 -24.71 2.51
C TRP A 509 1.52 -25.89 3.44
N PRO A 510 2.47 -26.85 3.51
CA PRO A 510 2.37 -27.97 4.44
C PRO A 510 2.36 -27.50 5.90
N ASN A 511 1.84 -28.37 6.78
CA ASN A 511 1.87 -28.13 8.22
C ASN A 511 3.23 -28.48 8.79
#